data_d5da13508790fd67593418b7f53476ca
#
_entry.id   d5da13508790fd67593418b7f53476ca
#
_cell.length_a   1.000
_cell.length_b   1.000
_cell.length_c   1.000
_cell.angle_alpha   90.00
_cell.angle_beta   90.00
_cell.angle_gamma   90.00
#
_symmetry.space_group_name_H-M   'P 1'
#
loop_
_entity.id
_entity.type
_entity.pdbx_description
1 polymer ?
#
loop_
_entity_poly.entity_id
_entity_poly.type
_entity_poly.pdbx_seq_one_letter_code
_entity_poly.pdbx_strand_id
1 'polypeptide(L)'
;MSGASILVYAERVGGNLGHIEKLLKGPLADFNGIHVLPFFHPYDGDDAGFDPIDHKIVDPRLGNWADFKRIADTHELTADLIVNHASALSPEFIDWQEKGDASEYAGLFLTFDTVFPDGGTEDGITSFYRPRPGMPFTAYEVAGKRRLVWTTFMP
;
A
#
# COMPACT_ATOMS: atom_id res chain seq x y z
N MET A 1 1.87 -6.58 29.42
CA MET A 1 0.51 -6.94 29.89
C MET A 1 -0.25 -7.46 28.69
N SER A 2 -0.81 -8.66 28.76
CA SER A 2 -1.64 -9.20 27.67
C SER A 2 -3.02 -8.52 27.76
N GLY A 3 -3.35 -7.71 26.81
CA GLY A 3 -4.67 -7.07 26.67
C GLY A 3 -5.26 -7.33 25.30
N ALA A 4 -6.53 -6.99 25.12
CA ALA A 4 -7.18 -7.06 23.82
C ALA A 4 -6.78 -5.87 22.96
N SER A 5 -6.54 -6.12 21.68
CA SER A 5 -6.38 -5.07 20.67
C SER A 5 -7.58 -5.06 19.73
N ILE A 6 -7.97 -3.86 19.28
CA ILE A 6 -9.01 -3.69 18.28
C ILE A 6 -8.39 -3.40 16.90
N LEU A 7 -8.93 -4.00 15.86
CA LEU A 7 -8.54 -3.76 14.47
C LEU A 7 -9.61 -2.88 13.81
N VAL A 8 -9.21 -1.78 13.19
CA VAL A 8 -10.15 -0.77 12.67
C VAL A 8 -9.72 -0.17 11.33
N TYR A 9 -10.70 0.15 10.51
CA TYR A 9 -10.57 1.15 9.45
C TYR A 9 -10.90 2.53 10.05
N ALA A 10 -9.96 3.47 9.97
CA ALA A 10 -10.12 4.79 10.58
C ALA A 10 -11.35 5.54 10.06
N GLU A 11 -11.63 5.44 8.77
CA GLU A 11 -12.79 6.05 8.12
C GLU A 11 -14.14 5.48 8.61
N ARG A 12 -14.18 4.17 8.94
CA ARG A 12 -15.43 3.45 9.30
C ARG A 12 -15.75 3.52 10.77
N VAL A 13 -14.75 3.58 11.62
CA VAL A 13 -14.93 3.54 13.09
C VAL A 13 -14.80 4.93 13.71
N GLY A 14 -14.76 5.96 13.08
CA GLY A 14 -14.69 7.29 13.69
C GLY A 14 -14.59 8.40 12.64
N GLY A 15 -14.40 8.02 11.37
CA GLY A 15 -14.25 8.94 10.28
C GLY A 15 -12.82 9.50 10.15
N ASN A 16 -12.06 9.55 11.24
CA ASN A 16 -10.66 9.98 11.25
C ASN A 16 -9.94 9.60 12.56
N LEU A 17 -8.62 9.77 12.59
CA LEU A 17 -7.78 9.42 13.74
C LEU A 17 -8.10 10.21 15.01
N GLY A 18 -8.49 11.47 14.89
CA GLY A 18 -8.87 12.26 16.04
C GLY A 18 -10.16 11.79 16.73
N HIS A 19 -11.09 11.20 15.98
CA HIS A 19 -12.26 10.53 16.56
C HIS A 19 -11.90 9.17 17.17
N ILE A 20 -11.03 8.40 16.53
CA ILE A 20 -10.51 7.16 17.12
C ILE A 20 -9.85 7.43 18.46
N GLU A 21 -9.01 8.45 18.58
CA GLU A 21 -8.41 8.86 19.86
C GLU A 21 -9.47 9.11 20.94
N LYS A 22 -10.58 9.77 20.60
CA LYS A 22 -11.68 10.00 21.54
C LYS A 22 -12.39 8.69 21.93
N LEU A 23 -12.61 7.78 20.97
CA LEU A 23 -13.22 6.48 21.26
C LEU A 23 -12.36 5.64 22.20
N LEU A 24 -11.03 5.64 22.00
CA LEU A 24 -10.06 4.95 22.86
C LEU A 24 -9.99 5.55 24.29
N LYS A 25 -10.30 6.82 24.44
CA LYS A 25 -10.41 7.48 25.76
C LYS A 25 -11.80 7.33 26.41
N GLY A 26 -12.75 6.70 25.73
CA GLY A 26 -14.13 6.54 26.15
C GLY A 26 -14.64 5.12 26.00
N PRO A 27 -15.55 4.84 25.05
CA PRO A 27 -16.21 3.53 24.96
C PRO A 27 -15.27 2.35 24.60
N LEU A 28 -14.07 2.62 24.09
CA LEU A 28 -13.07 1.62 23.75
C LEU A 28 -11.85 1.64 24.70
N ALA A 29 -11.96 2.26 25.87
CA ALA A 29 -10.86 2.41 26.81
C ALA A 29 -10.36 1.09 27.41
N ASP A 30 -11.12 0.02 27.33
CA ASP A 30 -10.73 -1.31 27.81
C ASP A 30 -9.77 -2.04 26.86
N PHE A 31 -9.57 -1.55 25.62
CA PHE A 31 -8.57 -2.09 24.71
C PHE A 31 -7.19 -1.54 25.05
N ASN A 32 -6.19 -2.42 25.11
CA ASN A 32 -4.79 -2.04 25.35
C ASN A 32 -4.08 -1.58 24.06
N GLY A 33 -4.54 -2.05 22.91
CA GLY A 33 -3.94 -1.74 21.64
C GLY A 33 -4.95 -1.52 20.52
N ILE A 34 -4.46 -0.93 19.46
CA ILE A 34 -5.21 -0.70 18.23
C ILE A 34 -4.35 -1.04 17.02
N HIS A 35 -4.92 -1.80 16.09
CA HIS A 35 -4.37 -2.00 14.76
C HIS A 35 -5.18 -1.13 13.79
N VAL A 36 -4.56 -0.09 13.28
CA VAL A 36 -5.16 0.77 12.24
C VAL A 36 -4.78 0.20 10.88
N LEU A 37 -5.79 -0.27 10.14
CA LEU A 37 -5.65 -0.74 8.77
C LEU A 37 -5.15 0.38 7.85
N PRO A 38 -4.64 0.09 6.64
CA PRO A 38 -3.85 1.03 5.86
C PRO A 38 -4.45 2.42 5.80
N PHE A 39 -3.64 3.39 6.14
CA PHE A 39 -4.02 4.80 6.33
C PHE A 39 -3.15 5.74 5.50
N PHE A 40 -2.30 5.19 4.65
CA PHE A 40 -1.41 5.98 3.79
C PHE A 40 -2.20 6.67 2.68
N HIS A 41 -1.58 7.68 2.06
CA HIS A 41 -2.17 8.39 0.93
C HIS A 41 -2.48 7.44 -0.23
N PRO A 42 -3.77 7.15 -0.51
CA PRO A 42 -4.16 6.09 -1.43
C PRO A 42 -4.20 6.55 -2.88
N TYR A 43 -4.19 5.58 -3.80
CA TYR A 43 -4.49 5.81 -5.22
C TYR A 43 -5.91 6.37 -5.40
N ASP A 44 -6.89 5.74 -4.77
CA ASP A 44 -8.25 6.24 -4.64
C ASP A 44 -8.77 6.01 -3.21
N GLY A 45 -9.94 6.50 -2.93
CA GLY A 45 -10.52 6.36 -1.59
C GLY A 45 -11.28 5.05 -1.37
N ASP A 46 -11.44 4.24 -2.39
CA ASP A 46 -12.34 3.10 -2.39
C ASP A 46 -11.65 1.81 -1.93
N ASP A 47 -10.32 1.72 -2.07
CA ASP A 47 -9.52 0.55 -1.69
C ASP A 47 -9.07 0.56 -0.21
N ALA A 48 -9.55 1.52 0.57
CA ALA A 48 -9.24 1.67 1.99
C ALA A 48 -7.72 1.79 2.28
N GLY A 49 -6.95 2.38 1.36
CA GLY A 49 -5.53 2.64 1.54
C GLY A 49 -4.61 1.44 1.31
N PHE A 50 -5.10 0.34 0.75
CA PHE A 50 -4.26 -0.81 0.40
C PHE A 50 -3.43 -0.61 -0.87
N ASP A 51 -3.68 0.43 -1.66
CA ASP A 51 -2.86 0.85 -2.80
C ASP A 51 -2.28 2.26 -2.56
N PRO A 52 -1.26 2.40 -1.69
CA PRO A 52 -0.72 3.70 -1.34
C PRO A 52 0.12 4.30 -2.46
N ILE A 53 -0.12 5.58 -2.75
CA ILE A 53 0.77 6.39 -3.60
C ILE A 53 2.06 6.70 -2.85
N ASP A 54 1.97 7.04 -1.57
CA ASP A 54 3.11 7.38 -0.73
C ASP A 54 2.93 6.81 0.68
N HIS A 55 3.86 5.94 1.09
CA HIS A 55 3.90 5.31 2.41
C HIS A 55 4.42 6.25 3.52
N LYS A 56 4.87 7.44 3.20
CA LYS A 56 5.38 8.43 4.16
C LYS A 56 4.30 9.41 4.60
N ILE A 57 3.19 9.47 3.86
CA ILE A 57 2.11 10.44 4.06
C ILE A 57 0.87 9.71 4.54
N VAL A 58 0.32 10.17 5.66
CA VAL A 58 -1.02 9.77 6.11
C VAL A 58 -2.05 10.41 5.18
N ASP A 59 -3.09 9.69 4.83
CA ASP A 59 -4.22 10.24 4.08
C ASP A 59 -4.76 11.48 4.80
N PRO A 60 -4.72 12.67 4.17
CA PRO A 60 -5.16 13.91 4.81
C PRO A 60 -6.62 13.90 5.28
N ARG A 61 -7.45 13.02 4.70
CA ARG A 61 -8.85 12.84 5.14
C ARG A 61 -8.92 12.18 6.51
N LEU A 62 -7.94 11.34 6.85
CA LEU A 62 -7.89 10.58 8.10
C LEU A 62 -7.15 11.34 9.21
N GLY A 63 -6.19 12.21 8.86
CA GLY A 63 -5.39 12.95 9.83
C GLY A 63 -3.91 13.06 9.43
N ASN A 64 -3.02 12.92 10.41
CA ASN A 64 -1.58 13.05 10.21
C ASN A 64 -0.78 12.25 11.26
N TRP A 65 0.55 12.22 11.11
CA TRP A 65 1.43 11.49 12.02
C TRP A 65 1.36 11.96 13.49
N ALA A 66 0.99 13.21 13.76
CA ALA A 66 0.82 13.68 15.13
C ALA A 66 -0.42 13.05 15.80
N ASP A 67 -1.44 12.70 15.03
CA ASP A 67 -2.61 11.98 15.54
C ASP A 67 -2.20 10.56 15.96
N PHE A 68 -1.42 9.85 15.12
CA PHE A 68 -0.87 8.54 15.46
C PHE A 68 0.01 8.59 16.71
N LYS A 69 0.86 9.63 16.83
CA LYS A 69 1.69 9.79 18.02
C LYS A 69 0.86 9.91 19.29
N ARG A 70 -0.22 10.68 19.28
CA ARG A 70 -1.11 10.81 20.45
C ARG A 70 -1.81 9.50 20.81
N ILE A 71 -2.17 8.68 19.83
CA ILE A 71 -2.73 7.35 20.08
C ILE A 71 -1.64 6.44 20.69
N ALA A 72 -0.43 6.45 20.13
CA ALA A 72 0.69 5.64 20.60
C ALA A 72 1.19 6.02 22.00
N ASP A 73 0.95 7.26 22.45
CA ASP A 73 1.29 7.70 23.82
C ASP A 73 0.46 6.96 24.91
N THR A 74 -0.69 6.37 24.52
CA THR A 74 -1.63 5.75 25.47
C THR A 74 -1.98 4.29 25.15
N HIS A 75 -1.80 3.84 23.91
CA HIS A 75 -2.18 2.51 23.43
C HIS A 75 -1.05 1.90 22.62
N GLU A 76 -0.94 0.57 22.65
CA GLU A 76 -0.08 -0.15 21.71
C GLU A 76 -0.62 0.02 20.28
N LEU A 77 0.18 0.61 19.40
CA LEU A 77 -0.22 0.90 18.02
C LEU A 77 0.41 -0.08 17.06
N THR A 78 -0.41 -0.74 16.26
CA THR A 78 0.00 -1.60 15.14
C THR A 78 -0.48 -0.99 13.83
N ALA A 79 0.32 -1.13 12.79
CA ALA A 79 0.00 -0.70 11.43
C ALA A 79 0.50 -1.71 10.40
N ASP A 80 -0.17 -1.79 9.25
CA ASP A 80 0.31 -2.57 8.12
C ASP A 80 1.47 -1.88 7.42
N LEU A 81 2.44 -2.67 6.98
CA LEU A 81 3.48 -2.23 6.08
C LEU A 81 3.27 -2.90 4.72
N ILE A 82 2.82 -2.14 3.73
CA ILE A 82 2.55 -2.63 2.39
C ILE A 82 3.85 -2.58 1.58
N VAL A 83 4.50 -3.74 1.41
CA VAL A 83 5.79 -3.87 0.72
C VAL A 83 5.74 -4.78 -0.51
N ASN A 84 4.57 -5.32 -0.82
CA ASN A 84 4.38 -6.30 -1.91
C ASN A 84 3.97 -5.64 -3.23
N HIS A 85 3.58 -4.38 -3.21
CA HIS A 85 3.25 -3.58 -4.38
C HIS A 85 3.40 -2.09 -4.10
N ALA A 86 3.45 -1.29 -5.15
CA ALA A 86 3.40 0.16 -5.11
C ALA A 86 2.41 0.66 -6.15
N SER A 87 1.82 1.81 -5.93
CA SER A 87 0.94 2.45 -6.89
C SER A 87 1.69 2.85 -8.17
N ALA A 88 1.02 2.78 -9.32
CA ALA A 88 1.53 3.35 -10.56
C ALA A 88 1.64 4.89 -10.52
N LEU A 89 1.07 5.53 -9.50
CA LEU A 89 1.22 6.97 -9.22
C LEU A 89 2.28 7.26 -8.15
N SER A 90 3.00 6.24 -7.66
CA SER A 90 4.08 6.46 -6.70
C SER A 90 5.21 7.30 -7.32
N PRO A 91 5.87 8.17 -6.54
CA PRO A 91 7.00 8.95 -7.03
C PRO A 91 8.11 8.08 -7.63
N GLU A 92 8.35 6.92 -7.06
CA GLU A 92 9.33 5.95 -7.50
C GLU A 92 8.99 5.36 -8.88
N PHE A 93 7.71 5.04 -9.12
CA PHE A 93 7.27 4.52 -10.42
C PHE A 93 7.32 5.60 -11.50
N ILE A 94 6.90 6.83 -11.18
CA ILE A 94 6.95 7.97 -12.11
C ILE A 94 8.40 8.28 -12.50
N ASP A 95 9.31 8.32 -11.52
CA ASP A 95 10.74 8.54 -11.80
C ASP A 95 11.32 7.46 -12.73
N TRP A 96 10.96 6.19 -12.48
CA TRP A 96 11.37 5.10 -13.34
C TRP A 96 10.72 5.17 -14.74
N GLN A 97 9.45 5.56 -14.83
CA GLN A 97 8.79 5.77 -16.13
C GLN A 97 9.52 6.83 -16.97
N GLU A 98 9.98 7.90 -16.36
CA GLU A 98 10.67 9.00 -17.04
C GLU A 98 12.11 8.62 -17.43
N LYS A 99 12.86 7.99 -16.51
CA LYS A 99 14.31 7.77 -16.65
C LYS A 99 14.69 6.37 -17.12
N GLY A 100 13.77 5.39 -17.03
CA GLY A 100 14.05 4.01 -17.40
C GLY A 100 15.18 3.41 -16.55
N ASP A 101 16.14 2.78 -17.22
CA ASP A 101 17.28 2.13 -16.57
C ASP A 101 18.26 3.11 -15.89
N ALA A 102 18.10 4.41 -16.09
CA ALA A 102 18.87 5.44 -15.40
C ALA A 102 18.23 5.88 -14.07
N SER A 103 17.03 5.42 -13.75
CA SER A 103 16.39 5.65 -12.46
C SER A 103 17.09 4.85 -11.36
N GLU A 104 17.24 5.45 -10.18
CA GLU A 104 17.66 4.72 -8.99
C GLU A 104 16.65 3.63 -8.55
N TYR A 105 15.41 3.75 -8.99
CA TYR A 105 14.32 2.80 -8.72
C TYR A 105 14.16 1.72 -9.81
N ALA A 106 15.04 1.66 -10.81
CA ALA A 106 14.91 0.71 -11.94
C ALA A 106 14.83 -0.76 -11.49
N GLY A 107 15.49 -1.11 -10.39
CA GLY A 107 15.45 -2.45 -9.81
C GLY A 107 14.26 -2.75 -8.90
N LEU A 108 13.40 -1.77 -8.63
CA LEU A 108 12.25 -1.93 -7.75
C LEU A 108 11.06 -2.60 -8.46
N PHE A 109 10.95 -2.42 -9.78
CA PHE A 109 9.81 -2.88 -10.56
C PHE A 109 10.17 -4.09 -11.42
N LEU A 110 9.41 -5.18 -11.24
CA LEU A 110 9.59 -6.39 -12.03
C LEU A 110 9.00 -6.22 -13.44
N THR A 111 9.81 -6.49 -14.45
CA THR A 111 9.36 -6.55 -15.83
C THR A 111 9.29 -8.00 -16.31
N PHE A 112 8.60 -8.24 -17.44
CA PHE A 112 8.54 -9.56 -18.06
C PHE A 112 9.95 -10.13 -18.30
N ASP A 113 10.85 -9.32 -18.85
CA ASP A 113 12.22 -9.74 -19.17
C ASP A 113 13.03 -10.03 -17.90
N THR A 114 12.71 -9.38 -16.78
CA THR A 114 13.36 -9.66 -15.49
C THR A 114 12.88 -10.98 -14.89
N VAL A 115 11.58 -11.27 -15.03
CA VAL A 115 10.97 -12.50 -14.50
C VAL A 115 11.28 -13.70 -15.40
N PHE A 116 11.35 -13.48 -16.70
CA PHE A 116 11.59 -14.52 -17.72
C PHE A 116 12.75 -14.11 -18.63
N PRO A 117 14.01 -14.16 -18.17
CA PRO A 117 15.16 -13.71 -18.95
C PRO A 117 15.39 -14.53 -20.21
N ASP A 118 14.98 -15.80 -20.21
CA ASP A 118 15.09 -16.72 -21.36
C ASP A 118 13.78 -16.82 -22.18
N GLY A 119 12.82 -15.92 -21.92
CA GLY A 119 11.50 -15.95 -22.52
C GLY A 119 10.48 -16.75 -21.70
N GLY A 120 9.25 -16.25 -21.62
CA GLY A 120 8.16 -16.91 -20.88
C GLY A 120 7.45 -17.97 -21.70
N THR A 121 7.07 -19.07 -21.06
CA THR A 121 6.16 -20.08 -21.63
C THR A 121 4.75 -19.84 -21.08
N GLU A 122 3.73 -20.34 -21.78
CA GLU A 122 2.34 -20.26 -21.32
C GLU A 122 2.16 -20.91 -19.94
N ASP A 123 2.75 -22.10 -19.75
CA ASP A 123 2.73 -22.81 -18.48
C ASP A 123 3.43 -22.01 -17.37
N GLY A 124 4.57 -21.38 -17.67
CA GLY A 124 5.29 -20.52 -16.73
C GLY A 124 4.44 -19.32 -16.31
N ILE A 125 3.79 -18.64 -17.25
CA ILE A 125 2.96 -17.46 -16.97
C ILE A 125 1.69 -17.85 -16.20
N THR A 126 1.08 -18.99 -16.49
CA THR A 126 -0.15 -19.45 -15.84
C THR A 126 0.10 -20.12 -14.50
N SER A 127 1.35 -20.48 -14.17
CA SER A 127 1.71 -21.09 -12.88
C SER A 127 1.62 -20.14 -11.69
N PHE A 128 1.58 -18.84 -11.94
CA PHE A 128 1.47 -17.85 -10.86
C PHE A 128 0.07 -17.81 -10.25
N TYR A 129 0.00 -18.00 -8.93
CA TYR A 129 -1.25 -17.73 -8.22
C TYR A 129 -1.53 -16.23 -8.21
N ARG A 130 -2.75 -15.86 -8.61
CA ARG A 130 -3.25 -14.50 -8.56
C ARG A 130 -4.62 -14.44 -7.89
N PRO A 131 -4.86 -13.47 -7.03
CA PRO A 131 -6.19 -13.26 -6.42
C PRO A 131 -7.25 -12.87 -7.45
N ARG A 132 -6.85 -12.30 -8.59
CA ARG A 132 -7.73 -11.88 -9.68
C ARG A 132 -7.29 -12.52 -11.00
N PRO A 133 -8.26 -12.91 -11.87
CA PRO A 133 -7.93 -13.45 -13.19
C PRO A 133 -7.29 -12.38 -14.08
N GLY A 134 -6.55 -12.81 -15.08
CA GLY A 134 -5.91 -11.96 -16.08
C GLY A 134 -4.39 -12.14 -16.14
N MET A 135 -3.76 -11.43 -17.08
CA MET A 135 -2.31 -11.47 -17.25
C MET A 135 -1.61 -10.76 -16.08
N PRO A 136 -0.48 -11.30 -15.57
CA PRO A 136 0.26 -10.68 -14.47
C PRO A 136 1.10 -9.47 -14.91
N PHE A 137 1.03 -9.07 -16.16
CA PHE A 137 1.84 -8.00 -16.73
C PHE A 137 0.95 -6.97 -17.44
N THR A 138 1.22 -5.70 -17.17
CA THR A 138 0.60 -4.56 -17.85
C THR A 138 1.65 -3.82 -18.66
N ALA A 139 1.28 -3.36 -19.86
CA ALA A 139 2.18 -2.60 -20.72
C ALA A 139 2.24 -1.14 -20.28
N TYR A 140 3.44 -0.68 -19.95
CA TYR A 140 3.76 0.72 -19.67
C TYR A 140 4.79 1.23 -20.66
N GLU A 141 4.75 2.54 -20.92
CA GLU A 141 5.83 3.23 -21.61
C GLU A 141 6.83 3.74 -20.57
N VAL A 142 8.08 3.30 -20.70
CA VAL A 142 9.17 3.62 -19.77
C VAL A 142 10.35 4.15 -20.57
N ALA A 143 10.68 5.44 -20.41
CA ALA A 143 11.73 6.15 -21.16
C ALA A 143 11.62 5.93 -22.68
N GLY A 144 10.39 6.03 -23.23
CA GLY A 144 10.10 5.83 -24.65
C GLY A 144 10.15 4.39 -25.15
N LYS A 145 10.22 3.40 -24.24
CA LYS A 145 10.18 1.96 -24.56
C LYS A 145 8.97 1.31 -23.91
N ARG A 146 8.25 0.48 -24.69
CA ARG A 146 7.17 -0.33 -24.13
C ARG A 146 7.76 -1.48 -23.33
N ARG A 147 7.40 -1.54 -22.03
CA ARG A 147 7.78 -2.64 -21.11
C ARG A 147 6.53 -3.29 -20.54
N LEU A 148 6.59 -4.59 -20.34
CA LEU A 148 5.56 -5.36 -19.64
C LEU A 148 5.94 -5.43 -18.17
N VAL A 149 5.22 -4.70 -17.33
CA VAL A 149 5.50 -4.56 -15.89
C VAL A 149 4.58 -5.48 -15.11
N TRP A 150 5.12 -6.17 -14.10
CA TRP A 150 4.33 -6.99 -13.19
C TRP A 150 3.31 -6.14 -12.44
N THR A 151 2.05 -6.53 -12.49
CA THR A 151 0.95 -5.88 -11.77
C THR A 151 0.22 -6.89 -10.89
N THR A 152 0.08 -6.57 -9.61
CA THR A 152 -0.61 -7.41 -8.63
C THR A 152 -2.12 -7.25 -8.76
N PHE A 153 -2.57 -6.02 -8.95
CA PHE A 153 -3.98 -5.67 -9.18
C PHE A 153 -4.16 -5.12 -10.61
N MET A 154 -5.40 -4.89 -11.02
CA MET A 154 -5.69 -4.28 -12.32
C MET A 154 -5.18 -2.85 -12.37
N PRO A 155 -4.68 -2.38 -13.54
CA PRO A 155 -4.38 -0.98 -13.75
C PRO A 155 -5.63 -0.12 -13.67
#